data_2614cbd7ca71f25ece05ee41a55fecc2
#
_entry.id   2614cbd7ca71f25ece05ee41a55fecc2
#
_cell.length_a   1.000
_cell.length_b   1.000
_cell.length_c   1.000
_cell.angle_alpha   90.00
_cell.angle_beta   90.00
_cell.angle_gamma   90.00
#
_symmetry.space_group_name_H-M   'P 1'
#
loop_
_entity.id
_entity.type
_entity.pdbx_description
1 polymer ?
#
loop_
_entity_poly.entity_id
_entity_poly.type
_entity_poly.pdbx_seq_one_letter_code
_entity_poly.pdbx_strand_id
1 'polypeptide(L)'
;MMKSLLIAIGALVFACTSIGSAFGEASIVRDLPPGLQVPGAAKPQPGFDVNQATEAWLALLSPEQRQLSDAYFEGRYWLQFWDLVYGVGVLALLLFAGWSTRMRNVAERLSRRRFLRVMIYAALLLLANFILSLPFLAYARFWREHQYGLSNLSFPGWLREQFIELGITLLIGSVVLALLYAAIRRSGARWWVWATGLAFVVTLFLDLIEPVFVAPLFNDYKPLPEGATRDAVFALARANEIPIEHVAWFDASKQTTRISANVSGLLGVTRISLNDNLLDKTSLPEIKAVLGHEMGHYVLNHGFLLAVYLTLLYAIALSAVHVGLDRALARWGARLGLRDRADPAALPLMLGIFLTAWFVLTPLVNTAIRTVEGEADAFGLNAAREPEGFAMASMRLSTYRKLRPGPLEEFLFYDHPSGYDRVRRSMLWRKENLPAAAAR
;
A
#
# COMPACT_ATOMS: atom_id res chain seq x y z
N MET A 1 6.19 36.11 -4.25
CA MET A 1 5.77 34.91 -3.49
C MET A 1 5.73 33.63 -4.34
N MET A 2 5.04 33.60 -5.51
CA MET A 2 4.96 32.39 -6.36
C MET A 2 6.31 31.93 -6.94
N LYS A 3 7.18 32.87 -7.39
CA LYS A 3 8.54 32.55 -7.86
C LYS A 3 9.43 31.97 -6.74
N SER A 4 9.32 32.49 -5.54
CA SER A 4 10.10 32.04 -4.39
C SER A 4 9.67 30.63 -3.93
N LEU A 5 8.40 30.28 -4.05
CA LEU A 5 7.86 28.96 -3.70
C LEU A 5 8.24 27.91 -4.76
N LEU A 6 8.18 28.27 -6.05
CA LEU A 6 8.65 27.39 -7.15
C LEU A 6 10.16 27.15 -7.09
N ILE A 7 10.93 28.18 -6.69
CA ILE A 7 12.37 28.05 -6.45
C ILE A 7 12.65 27.16 -5.22
N ALA A 8 11.83 27.30 -4.15
CA ALA A 8 11.98 26.45 -2.95
C ALA A 8 11.62 24.97 -3.24
N ILE A 9 10.56 24.72 -4.03
CA ILE A 9 10.18 23.38 -4.48
C ILE A 9 11.28 22.81 -5.40
N GLY A 10 11.78 23.60 -6.35
CA GLY A 10 12.88 23.22 -7.22
C GLY A 10 14.19 22.96 -6.48
N ALA A 11 14.50 23.77 -5.46
CA ALA A 11 15.65 23.59 -4.59
C ALA A 11 15.51 22.35 -3.69
N LEU A 12 14.30 22.03 -3.22
CA LEU A 12 14.03 20.84 -2.43
C LEU A 12 14.19 19.57 -3.29
N VAL A 13 13.68 19.58 -4.53
CA VAL A 13 13.88 18.49 -5.50
C VAL A 13 15.35 18.34 -5.85
N PHE A 14 16.07 19.46 -6.07
CA PHE A 14 17.49 19.45 -6.38
C PHE A 14 18.35 19.01 -5.17
N ALA A 15 18.02 19.42 -3.94
CA ALA A 15 18.69 18.96 -2.73
C ALA A 15 18.47 17.45 -2.50
N CYS A 16 17.28 16.93 -2.78
CA CYS A 16 16.99 15.50 -2.71
C CYS A 16 17.75 14.69 -3.79
N THR A 17 17.99 15.26 -4.98
CA THR A 17 18.76 14.60 -6.04
C THR A 17 20.27 14.62 -5.76
N SER A 18 20.79 15.65 -5.09
CA SER A 18 22.23 15.76 -4.73
C SER A 18 22.65 14.82 -3.59
N ILE A 19 21.72 14.38 -2.75
CA ILE A 19 21.99 13.35 -1.73
C ILE A 19 22.11 11.96 -2.38
N GLY A 20 21.43 11.73 -3.52
CA GLY A 20 21.49 10.46 -4.26
C GLY A 20 22.81 10.17 -4.98
N SER A 21 23.63 11.19 -5.27
CA SER A 21 24.89 11.01 -6.01
C SER A 21 26.08 10.56 -5.15
N ALA A 22 25.93 10.47 -3.83
CA ALA A 22 26.99 10.04 -2.91
C ALA A 22 27.09 8.50 -2.75
N PHE A 23 26.12 7.75 -3.22
CA PHE A 23 26.17 6.28 -3.24
C PHE A 23 26.51 5.85 -4.67
N GLY A 24 27.80 5.53 -4.90
CA GLY A 24 28.26 4.95 -6.16
C GLY A 24 27.40 3.75 -6.56
N GLU A 25 27.31 3.48 -7.87
CA GLU A 25 26.74 2.28 -8.48
C GLU A 25 27.47 1.01 -8.00
N ALA A 26 27.32 0.65 -6.72
CA ALA A 26 27.52 -0.72 -6.33
C ALA A 26 26.34 -1.51 -6.88
N SER A 27 26.59 -2.50 -7.72
CA SER A 27 25.58 -3.47 -8.11
C SER A 27 25.15 -4.19 -6.82
N ILE A 28 24.09 -3.69 -6.20
CA ILE A 28 23.61 -4.16 -4.93
C ILE A 28 22.90 -5.47 -5.22
N VAL A 29 23.59 -6.60 -4.99
CA VAL A 29 22.94 -7.92 -4.98
C VAL A 29 22.04 -7.95 -3.77
N ARG A 30 20.77 -7.55 -3.98
CA ARG A 30 19.72 -7.52 -2.95
C ARG A 30 19.06 -8.86 -2.79
N ASP A 31 18.91 -9.59 -3.90
CA ASP A 31 18.16 -10.82 -3.91
C ASP A 31 18.96 -11.94 -3.23
N LEU A 32 18.30 -12.65 -2.34
CA LEU A 32 18.82 -13.92 -1.84
C LEU A 32 18.89 -14.92 -2.99
N PRO A 33 19.85 -15.87 -2.97
CA PRO A 33 19.96 -16.90 -4.00
C PRO A 33 18.62 -17.59 -4.27
N PRO A 34 18.33 -17.98 -5.53
CA PRO A 34 17.12 -18.73 -5.86
C PRO A 34 17.05 -20.05 -5.07
N GLY A 35 15.81 -20.46 -4.79
CA GLY A 35 15.53 -21.71 -4.10
C GLY A 35 15.64 -21.62 -2.57
N LEU A 36 15.27 -22.70 -1.91
CA LEU A 36 15.18 -22.77 -0.45
C LEU A 36 16.55 -23.01 0.18
N GLN A 37 17.04 -22.03 0.94
CA GLN A 37 18.33 -22.06 1.64
C GLN A 37 18.08 -22.27 3.15
N VAL A 38 17.96 -23.52 3.61
CA VAL A 38 17.71 -23.81 5.03
C VAL A 38 19.03 -23.81 5.81
N PRO A 39 19.23 -22.84 6.76
CA PRO A 39 20.40 -22.82 7.60
C PRO A 39 20.53 -24.09 8.45
N GLY A 40 21.76 -24.50 8.77
CA GLY A 40 22.01 -25.73 9.53
C GLY A 40 21.25 -25.79 10.86
N ALA A 41 21.26 -24.71 11.63
CA ALA A 41 20.54 -24.62 12.91
C ALA A 41 18.99 -24.66 12.78
N ALA A 42 18.47 -24.37 11.58
CA ALA A 42 17.03 -24.42 11.29
C ALA A 42 16.57 -25.79 10.77
N LYS A 43 17.50 -26.71 10.49
CA LYS A 43 17.16 -28.08 10.07
C LYS A 43 16.61 -28.90 11.23
N PRO A 44 15.80 -29.97 10.93
CA PRO A 44 15.34 -30.93 11.94
C PRO A 44 16.52 -31.54 12.67
N GLN A 45 16.57 -31.36 14.00
CA GLN A 45 17.62 -32.01 14.82
C GLN A 45 17.15 -32.18 16.26
N PRO A 46 17.70 -33.18 16.99
CA PRO A 46 17.48 -33.25 18.43
C PRO A 46 17.94 -31.98 19.14
N GLY A 47 17.15 -31.47 20.11
CA GLY A 47 17.47 -30.22 20.80
C GLY A 47 17.25 -28.95 19.98
N PHE A 48 16.39 -28.99 18.97
CA PHE A 48 16.07 -27.81 18.13
C PHE A 48 15.73 -26.59 18.98
N ASP A 49 16.54 -25.54 18.81
CA ASP A 49 16.36 -24.24 19.50
C ASP A 49 15.79 -23.19 18.54
N VAL A 50 14.62 -22.65 18.90
CA VAL A 50 13.91 -21.67 18.08
C VAL A 50 14.71 -20.38 17.89
N ASN A 51 15.39 -19.92 18.94
CA ASN A 51 16.13 -18.66 18.86
C ASN A 51 17.37 -18.82 18.00
N GLN A 52 18.11 -19.93 18.18
CA GLN A 52 19.27 -20.23 17.36
C GLN A 52 18.89 -20.42 15.88
N ALA A 53 17.79 -21.09 15.59
CA ALA A 53 17.27 -21.26 14.25
C ALA A 53 16.85 -19.90 13.64
N THR A 54 16.19 -19.06 14.42
CA THR A 54 15.78 -17.71 13.98
C THR A 54 17.01 -16.86 13.61
N GLU A 55 18.01 -16.81 14.50
CA GLU A 55 19.25 -16.05 14.22
C GLU A 55 19.97 -16.55 12.98
N ALA A 56 19.98 -17.87 12.77
CA ALA A 56 20.61 -18.47 11.58
C ALA A 56 19.89 -18.06 10.29
N TRP A 57 18.55 -17.96 10.30
CA TRP A 57 17.80 -17.44 9.18
C TRP A 57 18.12 -15.96 8.92
N LEU A 58 18.11 -15.14 9.97
CA LEU A 58 18.42 -13.71 9.84
C LEU A 58 19.83 -13.50 9.29
N ALA A 59 20.79 -14.38 9.61
CA ALA A 59 22.16 -14.32 9.13
C ALA A 59 22.33 -14.55 7.62
N LEU A 60 21.27 -14.97 6.90
CA LEU A 60 21.29 -15.04 5.43
C LEU A 60 21.45 -13.65 4.76
N LEU A 61 21.00 -12.58 5.42
CA LEU A 61 21.30 -11.22 4.97
C LEU A 61 22.64 -10.77 5.51
N SER A 62 23.56 -10.38 4.62
CA SER A 62 24.83 -9.79 5.04
C SER A 62 24.61 -8.48 5.82
N PRO A 63 25.59 -8.00 6.61
CA PRO A 63 25.51 -6.72 7.28
C PRO A 63 25.20 -5.56 6.32
N GLU A 64 25.78 -5.57 5.13
CA GLU A 64 25.60 -4.56 4.09
C GLU A 64 24.16 -4.59 3.52
N GLN A 65 23.64 -5.80 3.27
CA GLN A 65 22.26 -5.98 2.82
C GLN A 65 21.27 -5.50 3.89
N ARG A 66 21.52 -5.76 5.17
CA ARG A 66 20.71 -5.27 6.29
C ARG A 66 20.74 -3.75 6.37
N GLN A 67 21.93 -3.14 6.34
CA GLN A 67 22.08 -1.69 6.38
C GLN A 67 21.31 -1.02 5.25
N LEU A 68 21.35 -1.60 4.05
CA LEU A 68 20.64 -1.09 2.89
C LEU A 68 19.12 -1.23 3.03
N SER A 69 18.66 -2.37 3.53
CA SER A 69 17.24 -2.63 3.82
C SER A 69 16.72 -1.67 4.90
N ASP A 70 17.50 -1.48 5.98
CA ASP A 70 17.17 -0.55 7.06
C ASP A 70 17.09 0.88 6.54
N ALA A 71 18.08 1.35 5.77
CA ALA A 71 18.08 2.68 5.18
C ALA A 71 16.91 2.91 4.22
N TYR A 72 16.55 1.88 3.41
CA TYR A 72 15.36 1.95 2.56
C TYR A 72 14.10 2.06 3.41
N PHE A 73 13.93 1.24 4.43
CA PHE A 73 12.72 1.19 5.22
C PHE A 73 12.56 2.43 6.11
N GLU A 74 13.61 2.84 6.81
CA GLU A 74 13.62 4.06 7.63
C GLU A 74 13.41 5.32 6.78
N GLY A 75 13.93 5.34 5.55
CA GLY A 75 13.67 6.41 4.60
C GLY A 75 12.18 6.57 4.26
N ARG A 76 11.37 5.50 4.33
CA ARG A 76 9.91 5.58 4.17
C ARG A 76 9.23 6.36 5.29
N TYR A 77 9.76 6.35 6.52
CA TYR A 77 9.22 7.15 7.63
C TYR A 77 9.27 8.64 7.32
N TRP A 78 10.43 9.09 6.81
CA TRP A 78 10.60 10.47 6.36
C TRP A 78 9.75 10.79 5.14
N LEU A 79 9.63 9.88 4.20
CA LEU A 79 8.74 10.08 3.05
C LEU A 79 7.28 10.24 3.47
N GLN A 80 6.80 9.47 4.44
CA GLN A 80 5.45 9.59 4.97
C GLN A 80 5.20 10.98 5.60
N PHE A 81 6.17 11.50 6.35
CA PHE A 81 6.11 12.86 6.89
C PHE A 81 6.14 13.92 5.77
N TRP A 82 7.04 13.78 4.82
CA TRP A 82 7.17 14.72 3.71
C TRP A 82 5.98 14.65 2.75
N ASP A 83 5.34 13.50 2.58
CA ASP A 83 4.10 13.36 1.80
C ASP A 83 2.98 14.20 2.41
N LEU A 84 2.83 14.16 3.74
CA LEU A 84 1.90 15.06 4.44
C LEU A 84 2.23 16.53 4.21
N VAL A 85 3.48 16.92 4.47
CA VAL A 85 3.91 18.33 4.36
C VAL A 85 3.74 18.84 2.94
N TYR A 86 4.15 18.04 1.96
CA TYR A 86 4.04 18.39 0.55
C TYR A 86 2.57 18.43 0.10
N GLY A 87 1.78 17.42 0.44
CA GLY A 87 0.36 17.34 0.09
C GLY A 87 -0.44 18.51 0.68
N VAL A 88 -0.27 18.79 1.97
CA VAL A 88 -0.89 19.97 2.62
C VAL A 88 -0.38 21.27 1.99
N GLY A 89 0.91 21.35 1.65
CA GLY A 89 1.50 22.50 0.95
C GLY A 89 0.87 22.77 -0.42
N VAL A 90 0.66 21.72 -1.23
CA VAL A 90 -0.02 21.81 -2.53
C VAL A 90 -1.48 22.27 -2.36
N LEU A 91 -2.21 21.67 -1.41
CA LEU A 91 -3.59 22.06 -1.14
C LEU A 91 -3.68 23.52 -0.65
N ALA A 92 -2.76 23.94 0.21
CA ALA A 92 -2.63 25.31 0.67
C ALA A 92 -2.33 26.28 -0.49
N LEU A 93 -1.41 25.91 -1.38
CA LEU A 93 -1.11 26.68 -2.59
C LEU A 93 -2.37 26.87 -3.45
N LEU A 94 -3.09 25.78 -3.74
CA LEU A 94 -4.32 25.81 -4.54
C LEU A 94 -5.40 26.71 -3.91
N LEU A 95 -5.45 26.72 -2.59
CA LEU A 95 -6.41 27.51 -1.82
C LEU A 95 -5.99 28.98 -1.75
N PHE A 96 -4.78 29.27 -1.24
CA PHE A 96 -4.32 30.64 -0.97
C PHE A 96 -3.98 31.43 -2.23
N ALA A 97 -3.59 30.77 -3.33
CA ALA A 97 -3.43 31.42 -4.63
C ALA A 97 -4.77 31.69 -5.36
N GLY A 98 -5.89 31.28 -4.76
CA GLY A 98 -7.22 31.46 -5.32
C GLY A 98 -7.52 30.56 -6.54
N TRP A 99 -6.73 29.49 -6.74
CA TRP A 99 -6.97 28.57 -7.86
C TRP A 99 -8.24 27.75 -7.63
N SER A 100 -8.50 27.34 -6.39
CA SER A 100 -9.71 26.60 -6.03
C SER A 100 -10.97 27.38 -6.35
N THR A 101 -11.05 28.67 -6.00
CA THR A 101 -12.20 29.54 -6.33
C THR A 101 -12.34 29.78 -7.82
N ARG A 102 -11.23 29.91 -8.57
CA ARG A 102 -11.26 30.02 -10.03
C ARG A 102 -11.81 28.74 -10.68
N MET A 103 -11.37 27.56 -10.24
CA MET A 103 -11.87 26.26 -10.73
C MET A 103 -13.38 26.13 -10.47
N ARG A 104 -13.85 26.50 -9.27
CA ARG A 104 -15.29 26.56 -8.97
C ARG A 104 -16.03 27.46 -9.96
N ASN A 105 -15.53 28.67 -10.19
CA ASN A 105 -16.17 29.63 -11.10
C ASN A 105 -16.21 29.10 -12.53
N VAL A 106 -15.15 28.39 -13.00
CA VAL A 106 -15.13 27.69 -14.30
C VAL A 106 -16.21 26.60 -14.33
N ALA A 107 -16.29 25.75 -13.31
CA ALA A 107 -17.29 24.70 -13.23
C ALA A 107 -18.74 25.26 -13.21
N GLU A 108 -18.96 26.41 -12.56
CA GLU A 108 -20.25 27.11 -12.54
C GLU A 108 -20.64 27.69 -13.91
N ARG A 109 -19.66 28.11 -14.72
CA ARG A 109 -19.88 28.56 -16.10
C ARG A 109 -20.21 27.42 -17.05
N LEU A 110 -19.54 26.26 -16.88
CA LEU A 110 -19.65 25.10 -17.76
C LEU A 110 -20.94 24.29 -17.53
N SER A 111 -21.50 24.31 -16.32
CA SER A 111 -22.71 23.52 -16.03
C SER A 111 -23.67 24.26 -15.08
N ARG A 112 -24.99 24.13 -15.40
CA ARG A 112 -26.06 24.57 -14.49
C ARG A 112 -26.45 23.49 -13.47
N ARG A 113 -26.12 22.21 -13.73
CA ARG A 113 -26.47 21.07 -12.87
C ARG A 113 -25.46 20.95 -11.72
N ARG A 114 -25.93 21.05 -10.48
CA ARG A 114 -25.06 21.06 -9.27
C ARG A 114 -24.10 19.85 -9.19
N PHE A 115 -24.58 18.66 -9.53
CA PHE A 115 -23.78 17.43 -9.51
C PHE A 115 -22.60 17.55 -10.50
N LEU A 116 -22.87 17.93 -11.74
CA LEU A 116 -21.85 18.10 -12.78
C LEU A 116 -20.86 19.23 -12.46
N ARG A 117 -21.30 20.30 -11.79
CA ARG A 117 -20.37 21.37 -11.33
C ARG A 117 -19.32 20.79 -10.38
N VAL A 118 -19.76 19.97 -9.43
CA VAL A 118 -18.82 19.37 -8.47
C VAL A 118 -17.90 18.38 -9.18
N MET A 119 -18.38 17.57 -10.12
CA MET A 119 -17.52 16.67 -10.92
C MET A 119 -16.47 17.47 -11.72
N ILE A 120 -16.88 18.52 -12.42
CA ILE A 120 -15.96 19.37 -13.21
C ILE A 120 -14.93 20.02 -12.27
N TYR A 121 -15.38 20.59 -11.15
CA TYR A 121 -14.49 21.16 -10.15
C TYR A 121 -13.50 20.12 -9.61
N ALA A 122 -13.98 18.93 -9.24
CA ALA A 122 -13.18 17.85 -8.73
C ALA A 122 -12.12 17.39 -9.75
N ALA A 123 -12.51 17.22 -11.01
CA ALA A 123 -11.59 16.88 -12.09
C ALA A 123 -10.49 17.93 -12.25
N LEU A 124 -10.82 19.21 -12.24
CA LEU A 124 -9.84 20.30 -12.31
C LEU A 124 -8.89 20.32 -11.11
N LEU A 125 -9.43 20.10 -9.89
CA LEU A 125 -8.63 20.07 -8.67
C LEU A 125 -7.69 18.84 -8.65
N LEU A 126 -8.20 17.66 -8.98
CA LEU A 126 -7.42 16.41 -9.02
C LEU A 126 -6.31 16.50 -10.07
N LEU A 127 -6.59 17.04 -11.24
CA LEU A 127 -5.59 17.27 -12.28
C LEU A 127 -4.51 18.26 -11.83
N ALA A 128 -4.90 19.40 -11.22
CA ALA A 128 -3.93 20.38 -10.72
C ALA A 128 -3.10 19.80 -9.57
N ASN A 129 -3.73 19.05 -8.67
CA ASN A 129 -3.03 18.36 -7.60
C ASN A 129 -2.03 17.34 -8.15
N PHE A 130 -2.41 16.54 -9.14
CA PHE A 130 -1.52 15.58 -9.80
C PHE A 130 -0.30 16.28 -10.40
N ILE A 131 -0.50 17.34 -11.20
CA ILE A 131 0.61 18.08 -11.83
C ILE A 131 1.57 18.66 -10.79
N LEU A 132 1.03 19.24 -9.72
CA LEU A 132 1.85 19.83 -8.66
C LEU A 132 2.54 18.76 -7.80
N SER A 133 1.95 17.58 -7.64
CA SER A 133 2.54 16.47 -6.87
C SER A 133 3.51 15.62 -7.68
N LEU A 134 3.50 15.72 -9.02
CA LEU A 134 4.31 14.88 -9.90
C LEU A 134 5.82 14.89 -9.58
N PRO A 135 6.47 16.03 -9.23
CA PRO A 135 7.90 16.02 -8.87
C PRO A 135 8.19 15.17 -7.62
N PHE A 136 7.35 15.26 -6.59
CA PHE A 136 7.49 14.45 -5.38
C PHE A 136 7.24 12.96 -5.64
N LEU A 137 6.20 12.65 -6.43
CA LEU A 137 5.89 11.28 -6.86
C LEU A 137 7.04 10.67 -7.67
N ALA A 138 7.62 11.43 -8.60
CA ALA A 138 8.77 10.98 -9.37
C ALA A 138 9.97 10.65 -8.47
N TYR A 139 10.27 11.49 -7.48
CA TYR A 139 11.29 11.17 -6.50
C TYR A 139 10.96 9.90 -5.71
N ALA A 140 9.78 9.84 -5.08
CA ALA A 140 9.43 8.80 -4.12
C ALA A 140 9.19 7.43 -4.77
N ARG A 141 8.56 7.40 -5.98
CA ARG A 141 8.09 6.17 -6.62
C ARG A 141 8.88 5.76 -7.86
N PHE A 142 9.75 6.64 -8.41
CA PHE A 142 10.61 6.32 -9.54
C PHE A 142 12.08 6.33 -9.13
N TRP A 143 12.68 7.49 -8.86
CA TRP A 143 14.13 7.58 -8.60
C TRP A 143 14.58 6.80 -7.38
N ARG A 144 13.86 6.92 -6.27
CA ARG A 144 14.18 6.20 -5.06
C ARG A 144 14.07 4.68 -5.24
N GLU A 145 13.03 4.20 -5.89
CA GLU A 145 12.87 2.77 -6.17
C GLU A 145 14.00 2.21 -7.03
N HIS A 146 14.47 2.98 -8.02
CA HIS A 146 15.65 2.63 -8.84
C HIS A 146 16.95 2.68 -8.01
N GLN A 147 17.15 3.71 -7.21
CA GLN A 147 18.32 3.84 -6.34
C GLN A 147 18.50 2.62 -5.44
N TYR A 148 17.39 2.03 -5.03
CA TYR A 148 17.38 0.83 -4.23
C TYR A 148 17.20 -0.47 -5.02
N GLY A 149 17.23 -0.47 -6.34
CA GLY A 149 17.11 -1.66 -7.20
C GLY A 149 15.77 -2.38 -7.10
N LEU A 150 14.68 -1.68 -6.78
CA LEU A 150 13.36 -2.24 -6.58
C LEU A 150 12.40 -2.01 -7.75
N SER A 151 12.77 -1.14 -8.71
CA SER A 151 11.98 -0.86 -9.91
C SER A 151 12.76 -1.17 -11.18
N ASN A 152 12.07 -1.75 -12.15
CA ASN A 152 12.56 -2.05 -13.50
C ASN A 152 11.92 -1.13 -14.56
N LEU A 153 10.99 -0.23 -14.16
CA LEU A 153 10.30 0.66 -15.08
C LEU A 153 11.25 1.70 -15.69
N SER A 154 11.18 1.89 -16.99
CA SER A 154 11.73 3.11 -17.59
C SER A 154 10.89 4.34 -17.17
N PHE A 155 11.47 5.56 -17.20
CA PHE A 155 10.72 6.76 -16.84
C PHE A 155 9.44 6.96 -17.70
N PRO A 156 9.45 6.77 -19.04
CA PRO A 156 8.22 6.80 -19.81
C PRO A 156 7.22 5.72 -19.42
N GLY A 157 7.68 4.51 -19.07
CA GLY A 157 6.82 3.42 -18.57
C GLY A 157 6.15 3.79 -17.26
N TRP A 158 6.92 4.30 -16.30
CA TRP A 158 6.39 4.80 -15.03
C TRP A 158 5.38 5.94 -15.26
N LEU A 159 5.70 6.90 -16.11
CA LEU A 159 4.83 8.04 -16.38
C LEU A 159 3.50 7.60 -17.05
N ARG A 160 3.55 6.60 -17.95
CA ARG A 160 2.34 5.99 -18.52
C ARG A 160 1.44 5.43 -17.41
N GLU A 161 1.99 4.72 -16.44
CA GLU A 161 1.23 4.18 -15.31
C GLU A 161 0.61 5.30 -14.48
N GLN A 162 1.35 6.39 -14.22
CA GLN A 162 0.81 7.57 -13.52
C GLN A 162 -0.37 8.21 -14.26
N PHE A 163 -0.38 8.21 -15.60
CA PHE A 163 -1.52 8.70 -16.37
C PHE A 163 -2.71 7.73 -16.35
N ILE A 164 -2.49 6.43 -16.29
CA ILE A 164 -3.57 5.44 -16.07
C ILE A 164 -4.21 5.67 -14.69
N GLU A 165 -3.40 5.77 -13.63
CA GLU A 165 -3.86 6.08 -12.28
C GLU A 165 -4.64 7.41 -12.22
N LEU A 166 -4.16 8.45 -12.92
CA LEU A 166 -4.85 9.72 -13.04
C LEU A 166 -6.22 9.55 -13.71
N GLY A 167 -6.31 8.78 -14.80
CA GLY A 167 -7.57 8.52 -15.50
C GLY A 167 -8.61 7.86 -14.59
N ILE A 168 -8.21 6.85 -13.82
CA ILE A 168 -9.05 6.17 -12.84
C ILE A 168 -9.47 7.16 -11.74
N THR A 169 -8.52 7.93 -11.22
CA THR A 169 -8.75 8.93 -10.17
C THR A 169 -9.71 10.02 -10.63
N LEU A 170 -9.59 10.51 -11.85
CA LEU A 170 -10.51 11.50 -12.42
C LEU A 170 -11.91 10.94 -12.58
N LEU A 171 -12.04 9.69 -13.04
CA LEU A 171 -13.33 9.05 -13.25
C LEU A 171 -14.04 8.77 -11.92
N ILE A 172 -13.41 7.98 -11.05
CA ILE A 172 -14.01 7.53 -9.79
C ILE A 172 -14.03 8.67 -8.77
N GLY A 173 -12.90 9.36 -8.60
CA GLY A 173 -12.78 10.44 -7.60
C GLY A 173 -13.74 11.59 -7.83
N SER A 174 -13.98 12.00 -9.10
CA SER A 174 -14.94 13.05 -9.39
C SER A 174 -16.38 12.66 -9.02
N VAL A 175 -16.77 11.42 -9.25
CA VAL A 175 -18.09 10.89 -8.87
C VAL A 175 -18.22 10.83 -7.35
N VAL A 176 -17.21 10.25 -6.67
CA VAL A 176 -17.20 10.14 -5.20
C VAL A 176 -17.28 11.50 -4.54
N LEU A 177 -16.51 12.49 -5.02
CA LEU A 177 -16.57 13.85 -4.52
C LEU A 177 -17.92 14.53 -4.80
N ALA A 178 -18.55 14.27 -5.94
CA ALA A 178 -19.90 14.78 -6.22
C ALA A 178 -20.96 14.17 -5.29
N LEU A 179 -20.83 12.87 -4.95
CA LEU A 179 -21.67 12.21 -3.95
C LEU A 179 -21.43 12.76 -2.54
N LEU A 180 -20.16 12.98 -2.15
CA LEU A 180 -19.80 13.63 -0.89
C LEU A 180 -20.48 15.00 -0.75
N TYR A 181 -20.37 15.84 -1.77
CA TYR A 181 -21.02 17.15 -1.76
C TYR A 181 -22.56 17.07 -1.83
N ALA A 182 -23.13 16.03 -2.41
CA ALA A 182 -24.56 15.78 -2.32
C ALA A 182 -24.96 15.40 -0.87
N ALA A 183 -24.18 14.60 -0.18
CA ALA A 183 -24.36 14.30 1.24
C ALA A 183 -24.23 15.54 2.12
N ILE A 184 -23.20 16.38 1.92
CA ILE A 184 -23.01 17.64 2.66
C ILE A 184 -24.24 18.54 2.54
N ARG A 185 -24.78 18.70 1.32
CA ARG A 185 -25.96 19.57 1.08
C ARG A 185 -27.24 19.05 1.68
N ARG A 186 -27.42 17.70 1.72
CA ARG A 186 -28.68 17.08 2.16
C ARG A 186 -28.75 16.85 3.65
N SER A 187 -27.64 16.58 4.32
CA SER A 187 -27.63 16.13 5.71
C SER A 187 -27.16 17.17 6.72
N GLY A 188 -26.83 18.39 6.27
CA GLY A 188 -26.48 19.51 7.15
C GLY A 188 -25.35 19.14 8.12
N ALA A 189 -25.57 19.21 9.43
CA ALA A 189 -24.55 18.90 10.43
C ALA A 189 -24.14 17.41 10.48
N ARG A 190 -24.98 16.49 9.97
CA ARG A 190 -24.71 15.05 9.97
C ARG A 190 -23.98 14.57 8.72
N TRP A 191 -23.48 15.45 7.87
CA TRP A 191 -22.85 15.08 6.60
C TRP A 191 -21.68 14.12 6.76
N TRP A 192 -20.88 14.25 7.81
CA TRP A 192 -19.72 13.41 8.07
C TRP A 192 -20.09 11.94 8.33
N VAL A 193 -21.26 11.67 8.93
CA VAL A 193 -21.79 10.31 9.12
C VAL A 193 -22.11 9.67 7.77
N TRP A 194 -22.77 10.43 6.87
CA TRP A 194 -23.08 9.94 5.52
C TRP A 194 -21.82 9.80 4.66
N ALA A 195 -20.84 10.69 4.85
CA ALA A 195 -19.54 10.57 4.21
C ALA A 195 -18.77 9.34 4.69
N THR A 196 -18.89 8.96 5.96
CA THR A 196 -18.34 7.72 6.50
C THR A 196 -18.99 6.49 5.84
N GLY A 197 -20.32 6.46 5.74
CA GLY A 197 -21.01 5.40 5.02
C GLY A 197 -20.64 5.33 3.53
N LEU A 198 -20.49 6.49 2.88
CA LEU A 198 -19.97 6.55 1.50
C LEU A 198 -18.55 5.99 1.40
N ALA A 199 -17.66 6.34 2.33
CA ALA A 199 -16.29 5.82 2.36
C ALA A 199 -16.28 4.30 2.50
N PHE A 200 -17.11 3.71 3.37
CA PHE A 200 -17.26 2.27 3.50
C PHE A 200 -17.66 1.60 2.16
N VAL A 201 -18.73 2.13 1.53
CA VAL A 201 -19.21 1.58 0.25
C VAL A 201 -18.14 1.72 -0.84
N VAL A 202 -17.44 2.85 -0.90
CA VAL A 202 -16.35 3.07 -1.87
C VAL A 202 -15.17 2.14 -1.62
N THR A 203 -14.79 1.91 -0.37
CA THR A 203 -13.71 0.97 -0.01
C THR A 203 -14.06 -0.44 -0.51
N LEU A 204 -15.23 -0.96 -0.18
CA LEU A 204 -15.66 -2.28 -0.66
C LEU A 204 -15.79 -2.34 -2.18
N PHE A 205 -16.27 -1.28 -2.81
CA PHE A 205 -16.39 -1.22 -4.27
C PHE A 205 -15.02 -1.26 -4.95
N LEU A 206 -14.04 -0.51 -4.44
CA LEU A 206 -12.69 -0.49 -4.99
C LEU A 206 -11.98 -1.84 -4.80
N ASP A 207 -12.09 -2.45 -3.61
CA ASP A 207 -11.56 -3.77 -3.32
C ASP A 207 -12.13 -4.84 -4.29
N LEU A 208 -13.42 -4.73 -4.62
CA LEU A 208 -14.10 -5.62 -5.53
C LEU A 208 -13.68 -5.46 -6.99
N ILE A 209 -13.51 -4.22 -7.47
CA ILE A 209 -13.21 -3.95 -8.89
C ILE A 209 -11.72 -4.00 -9.22
N GLU A 210 -10.84 -3.81 -8.23
CA GLU A 210 -9.40 -3.71 -8.44
C GLU A 210 -8.86 -4.91 -9.21
N PRO A 211 -9.03 -6.18 -8.78
CA PRO A 211 -8.38 -7.32 -9.44
C PRO A 211 -8.95 -7.64 -10.83
N VAL A 212 -10.15 -7.17 -11.15
CA VAL A 212 -10.85 -7.48 -12.41
C VAL A 212 -10.69 -6.37 -13.45
N PHE A 213 -10.77 -5.11 -13.03
CA PHE A 213 -10.83 -3.98 -13.96
C PHE A 213 -9.60 -3.07 -13.88
N VAL A 214 -8.92 -2.99 -12.73
CA VAL A 214 -7.79 -2.07 -12.53
C VAL A 214 -6.47 -2.79 -12.78
N ALA A 215 -6.23 -3.92 -12.12
CA ALA A 215 -4.96 -4.66 -12.25
C ALA A 215 -4.59 -5.03 -13.71
N PRO A 216 -5.54 -5.41 -14.61
CA PRO A 216 -5.22 -5.69 -16.01
C PRO A 216 -4.81 -4.48 -16.85
N LEU A 217 -4.98 -3.25 -16.35
CA LEU A 217 -4.46 -2.05 -17.02
C LEU A 217 -2.94 -1.90 -16.87
N PHE A 218 -2.37 -2.58 -15.90
CA PHE A 218 -0.95 -2.51 -15.54
C PHE A 218 -0.18 -3.77 -15.93
N ASN A 219 -0.80 -4.97 -15.84
CA ASN A 219 -0.16 -6.26 -16.05
C ASN A 219 -0.97 -7.17 -16.97
N ASP A 220 -0.25 -8.03 -17.69
CA ASP A 220 -0.84 -9.09 -18.50
C ASP A 220 -1.01 -10.36 -17.67
N TYR A 221 -2.25 -10.85 -17.56
CA TYR A 221 -2.59 -12.07 -16.83
C TYR A 221 -2.73 -13.24 -17.79
N LYS A 222 -2.02 -14.33 -17.51
CA LYS A 222 -2.05 -15.56 -18.33
C LYS A 222 -2.31 -16.77 -17.43
N PRO A 223 -2.97 -17.85 -17.95
CA PRO A 223 -3.11 -19.08 -17.21
C PRO A 223 -1.74 -19.62 -16.77
N LEU A 224 -1.64 -20.06 -15.53
CA LEU A 224 -0.43 -20.74 -15.04
C LEU A 224 -0.27 -22.08 -15.79
N PRO A 225 0.90 -22.35 -16.41
CA PRO A 225 1.15 -23.61 -17.09
C PRO A 225 0.95 -24.83 -16.18
N GLU A 226 0.63 -25.98 -16.78
CA GLU A 226 0.56 -27.27 -16.07
C GLU A 226 1.93 -27.63 -15.46
N GLY A 227 1.90 -28.22 -14.27
CA GLY A 227 3.10 -28.62 -13.56
C GLY A 227 2.95 -28.56 -12.04
N ALA A 228 4.01 -28.91 -11.33
CA ALA A 228 4.01 -29.09 -9.88
C ALA A 228 3.51 -27.86 -9.10
N THR A 229 3.82 -26.65 -9.57
CA THR A 229 3.36 -25.42 -8.92
C THR A 229 1.84 -25.28 -9.05
N ARG A 230 1.28 -25.44 -10.25
CA ARG A 230 -0.16 -25.35 -10.48
C ARG A 230 -0.92 -26.42 -9.68
N ASP A 231 -0.43 -27.66 -9.69
CA ASP A 231 -1.03 -28.78 -8.95
C ASP A 231 -1.03 -28.52 -7.45
N ALA A 232 0.07 -27.98 -6.90
CA ALA A 232 0.17 -27.62 -5.50
C ALA A 232 -0.80 -26.49 -5.11
N VAL A 233 -0.98 -25.46 -5.97
CA VAL A 233 -1.95 -24.39 -5.77
C VAL A 233 -3.38 -24.93 -5.68
N PHE A 234 -3.77 -25.79 -6.65
CA PHE A 234 -5.10 -26.41 -6.64
C PHE A 234 -5.29 -27.36 -5.43
N ALA A 235 -4.27 -28.10 -5.05
CA ALA A 235 -4.32 -28.99 -3.88
C ALA A 235 -4.51 -28.19 -2.59
N LEU A 236 -3.75 -27.09 -2.43
CA LEU A 236 -3.83 -26.22 -1.26
C LEU A 236 -5.19 -25.51 -1.17
N ALA A 237 -5.71 -25.01 -2.29
CA ALA A 237 -7.01 -24.38 -2.34
C ALA A 237 -8.14 -25.36 -1.99
N ARG A 238 -8.13 -26.58 -2.55
CA ARG A 238 -9.11 -27.62 -2.22
C ARG A 238 -9.05 -28.03 -0.75
N ALA A 239 -7.84 -28.13 -0.18
CA ALA A 239 -7.67 -28.48 1.24
C ALA A 239 -8.25 -27.41 2.18
N ASN A 240 -8.37 -26.15 1.72
CA ASN A 240 -8.92 -25.04 2.48
C ASN A 240 -10.32 -24.60 1.98
N GLU A 241 -11.00 -25.46 1.21
CA GLU A 241 -12.38 -25.26 0.71
C GLU A 241 -12.55 -23.96 -0.11
N ILE A 242 -11.46 -23.50 -0.77
CA ILE A 242 -11.50 -22.30 -1.62
C ILE A 242 -11.94 -22.71 -3.04
N PRO A 243 -13.06 -22.20 -3.54
CA PRO A 243 -13.58 -22.53 -4.87
C PRO A 243 -12.79 -21.80 -5.95
N ILE A 244 -11.64 -22.34 -6.38
CA ILE A 244 -10.86 -21.78 -7.47
C ILE A 244 -11.17 -22.46 -8.80
N GLU A 245 -11.39 -21.65 -9.84
CA GLU A 245 -11.52 -22.12 -11.22
C GLU A 245 -10.26 -21.85 -12.02
N HIS A 246 -9.56 -20.75 -11.71
CA HIS A 246 -8.42 -20.28 -12.47
C HIS A 246 -7.24 -19.89 -11.59
N VAL A 247 -6.06 -20.36 -12.01
CA VAL A 247 -4.77 -19.92 -11.50
C VAL A 247 -4.06 -19.17 -12.62
N ALA A 248 -3.66 -17.94 -12.38
CA ALA A 248 -2.98 -17.09 -13.34
C ALA A 248 -1.59 -16.68 -12.85
N TRP A 249 -0.74 -16.31 -13.78
CA TRP A 249 0.48 -15.57 -13.50
C TRP A 249 0.46 -14.23 -14.24
N PHE A 250 1.25 -13.25 -13.77
CA PHE A 250 1.34 -11.93 -14.37
C PHE A 250 2.77 -11.39 -14.37
N ASP A 251 3.06 -10.53 -15.33
CA ASP A 251 4.38 -10.03 -15.70
C ASP A 251 4.85 -8.84 -14.85
N ALA A 252 4.88 -8.96 -13.51
CA ALA A 252 5.29 -7.90 -12.61
C ALA A 252 6.78 -7.54 -12.73
N SER A 253 7.62 -8.44 -13.25
CA SER A 253 9.06 -8.20 -13.41
C SER A 253 9.38 -7.02 -14.33
N LYS A 254 8.47 -6.63 -15.23
CA LYS A 254 8.62 -5.40 -16.02
C LYS A 254 8.56 -4.12 -15.17
N GLN A 255 7.98 -4.18 -13.97
CA GLN A 255 7.75 -3.05 -13.08
C GLN A 255 8.65 -3.09 -11.85
N THR A 256 8.79 -4.25 -11.22
CA THR A 256 9.40 -4.40 -9.91
C THR A 256 10.19 -5.69 -9.79
N THR A 257 11.11 -5.73 -8.83
CA THR A 257 11.84 -6.95 -8.46
C THR A 257 11.17 -7.74 -7.33
N ARG A 258 10.06 -7.24 -6.77
CA ARG A 258 9.38 -7.84 -5.60
C ARG A 258 8.59 -9.09 -5.97
N ILE A 259 8.58 -10.06 -5.06
CA ILE A 259 7.70 -11.22 -5.14
C ILE A 259 6.30 -10.85 -4.63
N SER A 260 5.25 -11.38 -5.25
CA SER A 260 3.86 -11.16 -4.86
C SER A 260 2.95 -12.27 -5.35
N ALA A 261 1.89 -12.54 -4.58
CA ALA A 261 0.73 -13.31 -4.99
C ALA A 261 -0.54 -12.63 -4.46
N ASN A 262 -1.68 -13.00 -4.99
CA ASN A 262 -2.97 -12.61 -4.41
C ASN A 262 -4.03 -13.69 -4.63
N VAL A 263 -5.00 -13.74 -3.72
CA VAL A 263 -6.25 -14.47 -3.87
C VAL A 263 -7.37 -13.45 -3.92
N SER A 264 -8.05 -13.37 -5.04
CA SER A 264 -9.12 -12.41 -5.27
C SER A 264 -10.38 -13.13 -5.75
N GLY A 265 -11.54 -12.63 -5.36
CA GLY A 265 -12.80 -13.22 -5.76
C GLY A 265 -13.87 -12.17 -6.02
N LEU A 266 -14.68 -12.41 -7.06
CA LEU A 266 -15.83 -11.59 -7.39
C LEU A 266 -17.01 -12.50 -7.68
N LEU A 267 -18.14 -12.30 -6.95
CA LEU A 267 -19.41 -12.99 -7.18
C LEU A 267 -19.31 -14.53 -7.21
N GLY A 268 -18.46 -15.12 -6.36
CA GLY A 268 -18.29 -16.57 -6.26
C GLY A 268 -17.24 -17.17 -7.20
N VAL A 269 -16.57 -16.36 -8.03
CA VAL A 269 -15.43 -16.80 -8.85
C VAL A 269 -14.16 -16.33 -8.16
N THR A 270 -13.33 -17.27 -7.71
CA THR A 270 -12.04 -16.98 -7.07
C THR A 270 -10.90 -17.24 -8.02
N ARG A 271 -9.99 -16.27 -8.12
CA ARG A 271 -8.75 -16.36 -8.90
C ARG A 271 -7.54 -16.23 -7.98
N ILE A 272 -6.59 -17.12 -8.15
CA ILE A 272 -5.25 -17.00 -7.55
C ILE A 272 -4.31 -16.49 -8.64
N SER A 273 -3.55 -15.45 -8.32
CA SER A 273 -2.57 -14.87 -9.23
C SER A 273 -1.20 -14.81 -8.56
N LEU A 274 -0.17 -15.28 -9.29
CA LEU A 274 1.23 -15.25 -8.88
C LEU A 274 2.01 -14.35 -9.83
N ASN A 275 2.90 -13.50 -9.31
CA ASN A 275 3.76 -12.78 -10.20
C ASN A 275 4.95 -13.65 -10.69
N ASP A 276 5.51 -13.29 -11.84
CA ASP A 276 6.64 -13.97 -12.44
C ASP A 276 7.88 -13.97 -11.54
N ASN A 277 8.15 -12.90 -10.80
CA ASN A 277 9.23 -12.85 -9.81
C ASN A 277 9.11 -13.95 -8.74
N LEU A 278 7.88 -14.25 -8.27
CA LEU A 278 7.65 -15.33 -7.31
C LEU A 278 7.96 -16.69 -7.93
N LEU A 279 7.54 -16.90 -9.18
CA LEU A 279 7.78 -18.16 -9.89
C LEU A 279 9.27 -18.40 -10.19
N ASP A 280 9.99 -17.33 -10.56
CA ASP A 280 11.38 -17.43 -11.01
C ASP A 280 12.40 -17.47 -9.86
N LYS A 281 12.11 -16.77 -8.74
CA LYS A 281 13.06 -16.58 -7.64
C LYS A 281 12.86 -17.52 -6.47
N THR A 282 11.69 -18.16 -6.36
CA THR A 282 11.33 -18.93 -5.16
C THR A 282 11.14 -20.42 -5.44
N SER A 283 11.24 -21.21 -4.39
CA SER A 283 10.98 -22.65 -4.42
C SER A 283 9.50 -22.97 -4.19
N LEU A 284 9.08 -24.19 -4.52
CA LEU A 284 7.71 -24.64 -4.28
C LEU A 284 7.25 -24.52 -2.81
N PRO A 285 8.07 -24.85 -1.79
CA PRO A 285 7.72 -24.59 -0.39
C PRO A 285 7.47 -23.10 -0.07
N GLU A 286 8.25 -22.18 -0.65
CA GLU A 286 8.04 -20.75 -0.49
C GLU A 286 6.74 -20.30 -1.15
N ILE A 287 6.46 -20.78 -2.38
CA ILE A 287 5.19 -20.50 -3.09
C ILE A 287 4.00 -20.97 -2.26
N LYS A 288 4.04 -22.20 -1.72
CA LYS A 288 2.97 -22.71 -0.85
C LYS A 288 2.78 -21.86 0.41
N ALA A 289 3.88 -21.43 1.04
CA ALA A 289 3.82 -20.59 2.22
C ALA A 289 3.19 -19.23 1.94
N VAL A 290 3.59 -18.57 0.84
CA VAL A 290 3.00 -17.31 0.39
C VAL A 290 1.51 -17.48 0.06
N LEU A 291 1.17 -18.52 -0.70
CA LEU A 291 -0.23 -18.80 -1.04
C LEU A 291 -1.09 -19.14 0.18
N GLY A 292 -0.54 -19.90 1.14
CA GLY A 292 -1.24 -20.18 2.40
C GLY A 292 -1.57 -18.90 3.16
N HIS A 293 -0.66 -17.92 3.18
CA HIS A 293 -0.88 -16.59 3.75
C HIS A 293 -1.99 -15.84 2.99
N GLU A 294 -1.93 -15.77 1.66
CA GLU A 294 -2.95 -15.11 0.83
C GLU A 294 -4.34 -15.76 0.96
N MET A 295 -4.36 -17.09 1.05
CA MET A 295 -5.61 -17.84 1.33
C MET A 295 -6.16 -17.51 2.72
N GLY A 296 -5.29 -17.21 3.70
CA GLY A 296 -5.69 -16.73 5.02
C GLY A 296 -6.50 -15.44 4.94
N HIS A 297 -6.06 -14.48 4.14
CA HIS A 297 -6.83 -13.25 3.92
C HIS A 297 -8.22 -13.51 3.34
N TYR A 298 -8.33 -14.45 2.40
CA TYR A 298 -9.60 -14.81 1.79
C TYR A 298 -10.53 -15.53 2.79
N VAL A 299 -10.05 -16.60 3.43
CA VAL A 299 -10.85 -17.45 4.33
C VAL A 299 -11.30 -16.69 5.57
N LEU A 300 -10.45 -15.82 6.13
CA LEU A 300 -10.74 -15.03 7.31
C LEU A 300 -11.48 -13.70 6.99
N ASN A 301 -11.83 -13.48 5.72
CA ASN A 301 -12.55 -12.27 5.29
C ASN A 301 -11.86 -10.95 5.66
N HIS A 302 -10.53 -10.91 5.59
CA HIS A 302 -9.75 -9.74 6.02
C HIS A 302 -10.09 -8.46 5.25
N GLY A 303 -10.44 -8.55 3.97
CA GLY A 303 -10.90 -7.39 3.18
C GLY A 303 -12.09 -6.69 3.81
N PHE A 304 -13.14 -7.45 4.16
CA PHE A 304 -14.32 -6.90 4.83
C PHE A 304 -14.00 -6.39 6.24
N LEU A 305 -13.21 -7.15 7.01
CA LEU A 305 -12.82 -6.76 8.36
C LEU A 305 -12.02 -5.46 8.37
N LEU A 306 -11.05 -5.33 7.47
CA LEU A 306 -10.30 -4.08 7.28
C LEU A 306 -11.18 -2.92 6.82
N ALA A 307 -12.14 -3.16 5.91
CA ALA A 307 -13.08 -2.12 5.50
C ALA A 307 -13.90 -1.58 6.70
N VAL A 308 -14.29 -2.45 7.63
CA VAL A 308 -14.96 -2.03 8.87
C VAL A 308 -14.03 -1.21 9.77
N TYR A 309 -12.81 -1.68 10.05
CA TYR A 309 -11.83 -0.95 10.86
C TYR A 309 -11.48 0.41 10.27
N LEU A 310 -11.19 0.45 8.96
CA LEU A 310 -10.88 1.71 8.27
C LEU A 310 -12.07 2.67 8.31
N THR A 311 -13.30 2.15 8.24
CA THR A 311 -14.52 2.99 8.34
C THR A 311 -14.62 3.67 9.70
N LEU A 312 -14.27 2.99 10.79
CA LEU A 312 -14.22 3.63 12.11
C LEU A 312 -13.17 4.73 12.16
N LEU A 313 -12.00 4.52 11.57
CA LEU A 313 -10.95 5.55 11.48
C LEU A 313 -11.35 6.70 10.55
N TYR A 314 -12.05 6.42 9.45
CA TYR A 314 -12.64 7.45 8.60
C TYR A 314 -13.68 8.29 9.36
N ALA A 315 -14.51 7.67 10.23
CA ALA A 315 -15.45 8.41 11.06
C ALA A 315 -14.72 9.41 11.98
N ILE A 316 -13.61 9.01 12.59
CA ILE A 316 -12.79 9.88 13.43
C ILE A 316 -12.19 11.03 12.60
N ALA A 317 -11.57 10.73 11.46
CA ALA A 317 -10.97 11.73 10.59
C ALA A 317 -12.02 12.72 10.04
N LEU A 318 -13.18 12.21 9.59
CA LEU A 318 -14.27 13.05 9.06
C LEU A 318 -14.95 13.88 10.14
N SER A 319 -15.01 13.40 11.39
CA SER A 319 -15.47 14.20 12.53
C SER A 319 -14.51 15.36 12.81
N ALA A 320 -13.20 15.12 12.73
CA ALA A 320 -12.17 16.15 12.83
C ALA A 320 -12.30 17.18 11.69
N VAL A 321 -12.57 16.74 10.46
CA VAL A 321 -12.88 17.63 9.32
C VAL A 321 -14.13 18.45 9.61
N HIS A 322 -15.21 17.84 10.10
CA HIS A 322 -16.45 18.54 10.41
C HIS A 322 -16.21 19.69 11.39
N VAL A 323 -15.52 19.42 12.49
CA VAL A 323 -15.22 20.42 13.52
C VAL A 323 -14.20 21.45 13.05
N GLY A 324 -13.15 21.01 12.36
CA GLY A 324 -12.06 21.85 11.87
C GLY A 324 -12.50 22.78 10.74
N LEU A 325 -13.31 22.26 9.81
CA LEU A 325 -13.80 23.03 8.65
C LEU A 325 -14.65 24.24 9.08
N ASP A 326 -15.61 24.03 10.00
CA ASP A 326 -16.48 25.12 10.45
C ASP A 326 -15.66 26.24 11.13
N ARG A 327 -14.67 25.88 11.95
CA ARG A 327 -13.75 26.86 12.57
C ARG A 327 -12.89 27.59 11.53
N ALA A 328 -12.36 26.85 10.57
CA ALA A 328 -11.51 27.41 9.51
C ALA A 328 -12.30 28.33 8.58
N LEU A 329 -13.53 27.98 8.23
CA LEU A 329 -14.43 28.83 7.43
C LEU A 329 -14.80 30.12 8.18
N ALA A 330 -15.12 30.02 9.48
CA ALA A 330 -15.39 31.19 10.30
C ALA A 330 -14.19 32.15 10.39
N ARG A 331 -12.97 31.61 10.43
CA ARG A 331 -11.73 32.41 10.57
C ARG A 331 -11.19 32.97 9.27
N TRP A 332 -11.26 32.17 8.19
CA TRP A 332 -10.57 32.47 6.92
C TRP A 332 -11.48 32.44 5.70
N GLY A 333 -12.74 31.97 5.82
CA GLY A 333 -13.62 31.74 4.67
C GLY A 333 -13.81 33.01 3.81
N ALA A 334 -14.15 34.15 4.41
CA ALA A 334 -14.32 35.39 3.67
C ALA A 334 -13.04 35.82 2.94
N ARG A 335 -11.87 35.72 3.60
CA ARG A 335 -10.57 36.09 3.02
C ARG A 335 -10.19 35.19 1.84
N LEU A 336 -10.60 33.94 1.89
CA LEU A 336 -10.31 32.94 0.86
C LEU A 336 -11.39 32.86 -0.23
N GLY A 337 -12.44 33.65 -0.14
CA GLY A 337 -13.57 33.64 -1.07
C GLY A 337 -14.40 32.37 -1.02
N LEU A 338 -14.40 31.67 0.12
CA LEU A 338 -15.19 30.49 0.39
C LEU A 338 -16.55 30.86 0.94
N ARG A 339 -17.61 30.21 0.45
CA ARG A 339 -19.01 30.56 0.83
C ARG A 339 -19.45 29.84 2.12
N ASP A 340 -19.42 28.51 2.07
CA ASP A 340 -19.83 27.63 3.17
C ASP A 340 -19.20 26.23 3.01
N ARG A 341 -19.59 25.28 3.86
CA ARG A 341 -19.10 23.88 3.78
C ARG A 341 -19.53 23.14 2.50
N ALA A 342 -20.60 23.57 1.84
CA ALA A 342 -21.09 22.99 0.59
C ALA A 342 -20.48 23.64 -0.66
N ASP A 343 -19.64 24.66 -0.48
CA ASP A 343 -18.84 25.27 -1.56
C ASP A 343 -17.72 24.30 -1.98
N PRO A 344 -17.70 23.81 -3.23
CA PRO A 344 -16.60 22.95 -3.70
C PRO A 344 -15.22 23.57 -3.49
N ALA A 345 -15.11 24.91 -3.56
CA ALA A 345 -13.83 25.60 -3.35
C ALA A 345 -13.23 25.39 -1.95
N ALA A 346 -14.01 24.91 -0.96
CA ALA A 346 -13.52 24.54 0.36
C ALA A 346 -12.85 23.15 0.41
N LEU A 347 -12.91 22.36 -0.67
CA LEU A 347 -12.37 20.98 -0.70
C LEU A 347 -10.87 20.92 -0.36
N PRO A 348 -9.96 21.79 -0.84
CA PRO A 348 -8.56 21.72 -0.42
C PRO A 348 -8.37 21.88 1.10
N LEU A 349 -9.19 22.71 1.74
CA LEU A 349 -9.18 22.88 3.19
C LEU A 349 -9.66 21.60 3.90
N MET A 350 -10.75 20.98 3.41
CA MET A 350 -11.27 19.72 3.94
C MET A 350 -10.22 18.61 3.82
N LEU A 351 -9.59 18.48 2.64
CA LEU A 351 -8.55 17.49 2.39
C LEU A 351 -7.31 17.72 3.24
N GLY A 352 -6.88 18.97 3.44
CA GLY A 352 -5.74 19.29 4.31
C GLY A 352 -5.98 18.88 5.77
N ILE A 353 -7.18 19.13 6.30
CA ILE A 353 -7.56 18.68 7.65
C ILE A 353 -7.63 17.14 7.70
N PHE A 354 -8.22 16.52 6.68
CA PHE A 354 -8.33 15.07 6.59
C PHE A 354 -6.96 14.39 6.55
N LEU A 355 -6.05 14.85 5.68
CA LEU A 355 -4.69 14.30 5.56
C LEU A 355 -3.92 14.40 6.89
N THR A 356 -4.06 15.53 7.59
CA THR A 356 -3.42 15.72 8.89
C THR A 356 -4.01 14.77 9.95
N ALA A 357 -5.35 14.63 9.99
CA ALA A 357 -6.00 13.69 10.90
C ALA A 357 -5.62 12.23 10.57
N TRP A 358 -5.60 11.88 9.29
CA TRP A 358 -5.23 10.53 8.82
C TRP A 358 -3.78 10.19 9.16
N PHE A 359 -2.86 11.13 8.99
CA PHE A 359 -1.46 10.95 9.40
C PHE A 359 -1.34 10.63 10.90
N VAL A 360 -2.09 11.34 11.75
CA VAL A 360 -2.12 11.04 13.20
C VAL A 360 -2.72 9.67 13.48
N LEU A 361 -3.67 9.21 12.67
CA LEU A 361 -4.30 7.90 12.81
C LEU A 361 -3.48 6.75 12.18
N THR A 362 -2.40 7.02 11.45
CA THR A 362 -1.59 5.99 10.77
C THR A 362 -1.13 4.87 11.69
N PRO A 363 -0.69 5.09 12.95
CA PRO A 363 -0.32 4.00 13.83
C PRO A 363 -1.47 3.03 14.14
N LEU A 364 -2.71 3.53 14.17
CA LEU A 364 -3.90 2.69 14.35
C LEU A 364 -4.23 1.91 13.07
N VAL A 365 -4.08 2.55 11.89
CA VAL A 365 -4.18 1.87 10.58
C VAL A 365 -3.15 0.74 10.50
N ASN A 366 -1.89 1.03 10.79
CA ASN A 366 -0.80 0.05 10.80
C ASN A 366 -1.09 -1.10 11.76
N THR A 367 -1.60 -0.81 12.96
CA THR A 367 -1.94 -1.84 13.93
C THR A 367 -3.08 -2.75 13.44
N ALA A 368 -4.12 -2.19 12.82
CA ALA A 368 -5.21 -2.98 12.27
C ALA A 368 -4.71 -3.92 11.15
N ILE A 369 -3.92 -3.41 10.22
CA ILE A 369 -3.33 -4.21 9.13
C ILE A 369 -2.39 -5.28 9.72
N ARG A 370 -1.46 -4.92 10.59
CA ARG A 370 -0.51 -5.86 11.20
C ARG A 370 -1.21 -7.00 11.96
N THR A 371 -2.37 -6.74 12.55
CA THR A 371 -3.16 -7.77 13.23
C THR A 371 -3.66 -8.82 12.23
N VAL A 372 -4.33 -8.39 11.15
CA VAL A 372 -4.83 -9.33 10.13
C VAL A 372 -3.69 -10.03 9.37
N GLU A 373 -2.56 -9.36 9.19
CA GLU A 373 -1.33 -9.96 8.63
C GLU A 373 -0.79 -11.07 9.54
N GLY A 374 -0.81 -10.85 10.85
CA GLY A 374 -0.42 -11.85 11.84
C GLY A 374 -1.35 -13.06 11.86
N GLU A 375 -2.65 -12.87 11.62
CA GLU A 375 -3.64 -13.94 11.49
C GLU A 375 -3.45 -14.72 10.19
N ALA A 376 -3.19 -14.02 9.08
CA ALA A 376 -2.87 -14.65 7.79
C ALA A 376 -1.57 -15.47 7.84
N ASP A 377 -0.53 -14.97 8.54
CA ASP A 377 0.70 -15.71 8.79
C ASP A 377 0.44 -17.03 9.56
N ALA A 378 -0.37 -16.99 10.60
CA ALA A 378 -0.73 -18.16 11.40
C ALA A 378 -1.55 -19.17 10.59
N PHE A 379 -2.53 -18.67 9.82
CA PHE A 379 -3.31 -19.50 8.91
C PHE A 379 -2.41 -20.16 7.85
N GLY A 380 -1.54 -19.37 7.22
CA GLY A 380 -0.64 -19.85 6.17
C GLY A 380 0.31 -20.96 6.64
N LEU A 381 0.86 -20.84 7.85
CA LEU A 381 1.68 -21.88 8.46
C LEU A 381 0.88 -23.17 8.69
N ASN A 382 -0.36 -23.08 9.16
CA ASN A 382 -1.23 -24.22 9.40
C ASN A 382 -1.67 -24.89 8.08
N ALA A 383 -2.02 -24.08 7.07
CA ALA A 383 -2.52 -24.58 5.80
C ALA A 383 -1.42 -25.19 4.93
N ALA A 384 -0.31 -24.46 4.74
CA ALA A 384 0.78 -24.91 3.87
C ALA A 384 1.70 -25.93 4.53
N ARG A 385 1.90 -25.87 5.86
CA ARG A 385 2.83 -26.69 6.66
C ARG A 385 4.28 -26.64 6.16
N GLU A 386 4.69 -25.48 5.65
CA GLU A 386 6.00 -25.20 5.05
C GLU A 386 6.76 -24.13 5.87
N PRO A 387 7.17 -24.40 7.12
CA PRO A 387 7.78 -23.38 7.97
C PRO A 387 9.11 -22.85 7.42
N GLU A 388 9.91 -23.71 6.77
CA GLU A 388 11.15 -23.29 6.10
C GLU A 388 10.87 -22.40 4.88
N GLY A 389 9.83 -22.76 4.10
CA GLY A 389 9.36 -21.95 2.98
C GLY A 389 8.86 -20.58 3.45
N PHE A 390 8.11 -20.55 4.55
CA PHE A 390 7.61 -19.32 5.15
C PHE A 390 8.76 -18.43 5.68
N ALA A 391 9.75 -19.03 6.36
CA ALA A 391 10.93 -18.30 6.83
C ALA A 391 11.72 -17.72 5.66
N MET A 392 11.97 -18.49 4.60
CA MET A 392 12.71 -18.01 3.42
C MET A 392 11.96 -16.91 2.68
N ALA A 393 10.65 -17.05 2.46
CA ALA A 393 9.82 -16.00 1.87
C ALA A 393 9.87 -14.72 2.72
N SER A 394 9.80 -14.84 4.06
CA SER A 394 9.92 -13.70 4.98
C SER A 394 11.30 -13.03 4.87
N MET A 395 12.38 -13.80 4.69
CA MET A 395 13.72 -13.26 4.46
C MET A 395 13.84 -12.53 3.12
N ARG A 396 13.21 -13.03 2.03
CA ARG A 396 13.17 -12.33 0.74
C ARG A 396 12.43 -10.99 0.83
N LEU A 397 11.30 -10.95 1.54
CA LEU A 397 10.57 -9.71 1.82
C LEU A 397 11.39 -8.74 2.69
N SER A 398 12.27 -9.25 3.53
CA SER A 398 13.16 -8.46 4.40
C SER A 398 14.36 -7.84 3.68
N THR A 399 14.57 -8.11 2.40
CA THR A 399 15.60 -7.40 1.61
C THR A 399 15.26 -5.92 1.39
N TYR A 400 14.03 -5.51 1.65
CA TYR A 400 13.53 -4.13 1.59
C TYR A 400 12.67 -3.74 2.80
N ARG A 401 12.75 -4.51 3.91
CA ARG A 401 12.08 -4.24 5.18
C ARG A 401 13.08 -4.42 6.33
N LYS A 402 13.14 -3.48 7.26
CA LYS A 402 13.99 -3.60 8.44
C LYS A 402 13.57 -4.80 9.29
N LEU A 403 14.54 -5.67 9.58
CA LEU A 403 14.30 -6.97 10.23
C LEU A 403 13.84 -6.86 11.68
N ARG A 404 14.45 -5.95 12.46
CA ARG A 404 14.21 -5.80 13.90
C ARG A 404 13.94 -4.35 14.27
N PRO A 405 12.67 -3.90 14.23
CA PRO A 405 12.29 -2.60 14.77
C PRO A 405 12.29 -2.63 16.30
N GLY A 406 12.41 -1.44 16.90
CA GLY A 406 12.01 -1.29 18.31
C GLY A 406 10.48 -1.29 18.45
N PRO A 407 9.93 -1.55 19.66
CA PRO A 407 8.47 -1.65 19.86
C PRO A 407 7.70 -0.38 19.46
N LEU A 408 8.25 0.80 19.72
CA LEU A 408 7.64 2.07 19.32
C LEU A 408 7.72 2.28 17.81
N GLU A 409 8.82 1.90 17.20
CA GLU A 409 9.02 1.95 15.74
C GLU A 409 8.02 1.03 15.02
N GLU A 410 7.85 -0.19 15.54
CA GLU A 410 6.87 -1.13 14.99
C GLU A 410 5.44 -0.61 15.12
N PHE A 411 5.05 -0.06 16.26
CA PHE A 411 3.74 0.55 16.45
C PHE A 411 3.47 1.69 15.46
N LEU A 412 4.45 2.57 15.26
CA LEU A 412 4.28 3.76 14.44
C LEU A 412 4.30 3.47 12.93
N PHE A 413 5.16 2.55 12.46
CA PHE A 413 5.52 2.48 11.04
C PHE A 413 5.29 1.12 10.38
N TYR A 414 5.01 0.05 11.14
CA TYR A 414 4.87 -1.30 10.59
C TYR A 414 3.40 -1.69 10.40
N ASP A 415 3.05 -1.89 9.16
CA ASP A 415 1.77 -2.45 8.72
C ASP A 415 1.77 -4.00 8.64
N HIS A 416 2.92 -4.64 8.80
CA HIS A 416 3.11 -6.10 8.84
C HIS A 416 3.99 -6.46 10.03
N PRO A 417 3.89 -7.70 10.56
CA PRO A 417 4.85 -8.20 11.53
C PRO A 417 6.29 -8.11 10.99
N SER A 418 7.24 -7.85 11.87
CA SER A 418 8.64 -7.72 11.49
C SER A 418 9.19 -9.01 10.87
N GLY A 419 10.25 -8.92 10.07
CA GLY A 419 10.92 -10.09 9.50
C GLY A 419 11.39 -11.05 10.61
N TYR A 420 11.88 -10.51 11.73
CA TYR A 420 12.24 -11.30 12.91
C TYR A 420 11.05 -12.07 13.48
N ASP A 421 9.91 -11.42 13.68
CA ASP A 421 8.73 -12.06 14.26
C ASP A 421 8.15 -13.14 13.35
N ARG A 422 8.13 -12.89 12.04
CA ARG A 422 7.66 -13.86 11.05
C ARG A 422 8.55 -15.11 11.03
N VAL A 423 9.86 -14.94 10.97
CA VAL A 423 10.82 -16.06 11.02
C VAL A 423 10.73 -16.81 12.36
N ARG A 424 10.70 -16.09 13.48
CA ARG A 424 10.59 -16.71 14.80
C ARG A 424 9.28 -17.50 14.95
N ARG A 425 8.16 -16.95 14.46
CA ARG A 425 6.86 -17.63 14.45
C ARG A 425 6.92 -18.94 13.65
N SER A 426 7.55 -18.93 12.48
CA SER A 426 7.68 -20.13 11.67
C SER A 426 8.55 -21.20 12.34
N MET A 427 9.64 -20.82 13.00
CA MET A 427 10.50 -21.76 13.74
C MET A 427 9.82 -22.30 15.02
N LEU A 428 9.03 -21.48 15.69
CA LEU A 428 8.20 -21.93 16.81
C LEU A 428 7.13 -22.94 16.36
N TRP A 429 6.39 -22.58 15.29
CA TRP A 429 5.39 -23.46 14.68
C TRP A 429 6.00 -24.80 14.28
N ARG A 430 7.19 -24.78 13.67
CA ARG A 430 7.94 -25.98 13.32
C ARG A 430 8.22 -26.87 14.55
N LYS A 431 8.75 -26.28 15.63
CA LYS A 431 9.06 -26.98 16.87
C LYS A 431 7.84 -27.68 17.45
N GLU A 432 6.68 -27.04 17.38
CA GLU A 432 5.43 -27.51 17.98
C GLU A 432 4.71 -28.56 17.13
N ASN A 433 4.82 -28.48 15.79
CA ASN A 433 3.97 -29.24 14.88
C ASN A 433 4.71 -30.30 14.05
N LEU A 434 6.03 -30.23 13.94
CA LEU A 434 6.82 -31.18 13.17
C LEU A 434 7.79 -31.93 14.12
N PRO A 435 7.79 -33.28 14.13
CA PRO A 435 8.69 -34.02 14.98
C PRO A 435 10.15 -33.74 14.59
N ALA A 436 11.03 -33.70 15.59
CA ALA A 436 12.47 -33.77 15.32
C ALA A 436 12.73 -35.06 14.56
N ALA A 437 13.50 -34.98 13.45
CA ALA A 437 13.90 -36.20 12.75
C ALA A 437 14.58 -37.11 13.75
N ALA A 438 14.10 -38.35 13.88
CA ALA A 438 14.78 -39.35 14.66
C ALA A 438 16.22 -39.46 14.14
N ALA A 439 17.20 -39.30 15.03
CA ALA A 439 18.58 -39.52 14.69
C ALA A 439 18.68 -40.97 14.15
N ARG A 440 18.88 -41.12 12.83
CA ARG A 440 19.25 -42.39 12.21
C ARG A 440 20.75 -42.54 12.26
#